data_ecdf394d2831570974928f58b788e760
#
_entry.id   ecdf394d2831570974928f58b788e760
#
_cell.length_a   1.000
_cell.length_b   1.000
_cell.length_c   1.000
_cell.angle_alpha   90.00
_cell.angle_beta   90.00
_cell.angle_gamma   90.00
#
_symmetry.space_group_name_H-M   'P 1'
#
loop_
_entity.id
_entity.type
_entity.pdbx_description
1 polymer ?
#
loop_
_entity_poly.entity_id
_entity_poly.type
_entity_poly.pdbx_seq_one_letter_code
_entity_poly.pdbx_strand_id
1 'polypeptide(L)'
;MVLAVEVGGERVAYPVRLLAYHHLVQDVVGGTPLVSTYXTLCHTGLVWETTVEGRPLHFRLAGINNQNFIMRDEETGSWWQQVSGEAIQGPLKGKKLRRVFHDELTFGLWKRERPEGRVLRPDEALARAGRYAPADWEQRMLKVPVTTSHRADATLEPRTLVVGLNVNGRSKAYPFEALVRQSPVLDEVGGVPVFLVVGDDKKSVRAYERTVEGRKLEFFVKSDATPLLLADAETGSEWDFAGRATGGPLAGRQLKRIAVLNDYWFDWKAYNPDTAVYKLGAR
;
A
#
# COMPACT_ATOMS: atom_id res chain seq x y z
N MET A 1 -1.49 7.59 -9.29
CA MET A 1 -0.87 6.55 -8.42
C MET A 1 -0.73 5.25 -9.19
N VAL A 2 0.20 4.41 -8.82
CA VAL A 2 0.39 3.04 -9.33
C VAL A 2 0.61 2.12 -8.13
N LEU A 3 0.14 0.87 -8.23
CA LEU A 3 0.62 -0.20 -7.36
C LEU A 3 1.86 -0.78 -8.05
N ALA A 4 2.98 -0.74 -7.36
CA ALA A 4 4.27 -1.11 -7.92
C ALA A 4 4.84 -2.35 -7.21
N VAL A 5 5.18 -3.38 -7.97
CA VAL A 5 5.75 -4.61 -7.44
C VAL A 5 7.15 -4.83 -8.00
N GLU A 6 7.99 -5.49 -7.22
CA GLU A 6 9.29 -5.99 -7.66
C GLU A 6 9.40 -7.42 -7.15
N VAL A 7 9.42 -8.38 -8.08
CA VAL A 7 9.45 -9.81 -7.77
C VAL A 7 10.41 -10.49 -8.74
N GLY A 8 11.32 -11.30 -8.23
CA GLY A 8 12.28 -12.03 -9.05
C GLY A 8 13.13 -11.14 -9.98
N GLY A 9 13.36 -9.89 -9.59
CA GLY A 9 14.10 -8.93 -10.40
C GLY A 9 13.28 -8.20 -11.45
N GLU A 10 12.04 -8.61 -11.67
CA GLU A 10 11.12 -7.88 -12.56
C GLU A 10 10.38 -6.80 -11.79
N ARG A 11 10.15 -5.66 -12.46
CA ARG A 11 9.49 -4.48 -11.88
C ARG A 11 8.31 -4.10 -12.72
N VAL A 12 7.13 -4.07 -12.10
CA VAL A 12 5.88 -3.77 -12.81
C VAL A 12 5.05 -2.76 -12.01
N ALA A 13 4.44 -1.82 -12.73
CA ALA A 13 3.51 -0.86 -12.15
C ALA A 13 2.12 -1.03 -12.75
N TYR A 14 1.11 -1.06 -11.89
CA TYR A 14 -0.30 -1.15 -12.27
C TYR A 14 -0.98 0.19 -11.96
N PRO A 15 -1.28 1.01 -12.98
CA PRO A 15 -1.93 2.30 -12.73
C PRO A 15 -3.27 2.16 -12.02
N VAL A 16 -3.43 2.87 -10.91
CA VAL A 16 -4.65 2.79 -10.09
C VAL A 16 -5.90 3.13 -10.91
N ARG A 17 -5.79 4.08 -11.86
CA ARG A 17 -6.95 4.43 -12.71
C ARG A 17 -7.41 3.28 -13.61
N LEU A 18 -6.51 2.36 -13.99
CA LEU A 18 -6.89 1.15 -14.72
C LEU A 18 -7.47 0.12 -13.76
N LEU A 19 -6.83 -0.07 -12.62
CA LEU A 19 -7.34 -0.98 -11.58
C LEU A 19 -8.71 -0.53 -11.07
N ALA A 20 -8.98 0.77 -11.02
CA ALA A 20 -10.30 1.29 -10.61
C ALA A 20 -11.43 0.82 -11.52
N TYR A 21 -11.13 0.46 -12.76
CA TYR A 21 -12.11 -0.11 -13.69
C TYR A 21 -12.13 -1.63 -13.64
N HIS A 22 -10.95 -2.25 -13.73
CA HIS A 22 -10.84 -3.71 -13.81
C HIS A 22 -11.01 -4.40 -12.45
N HIS A 23 -10.73 -3.69 -11.35
CA HIS A 23 -10.71 -4.12 -9.96
C HIS A 23 -9.63 -5.17 -9.67
N LEU A 24 -9.36 -6.08 -10.58
CA LEU A 24 -8.28 -7.05 -10.45
C LEU A 24 -7.60 -7.27 -11.81
N VAL A 25 -6.29 -7.40 -11.76
CA VAL A 25 -5.45 -7.69 -12.94
C VAL A 25 -4.50 -8.82 -12.55
N GLN A 26 -4.52 -9.89 -13.30
CA GLN A 26 -3.67 -11.05 -13.06
C GLN A 26 -2.46 -11.01 -13.99
N ASP A 27 -1.30 -11.36 -13.44
CA ASP A 27 -0.03 -11.27 -14.17
C ASP A 27 0.92 -12.35 -13.64
N VAL A 28 2.04 -12.54 -14.33
CA VAL A 28 3.18 -13.33 -13.83
C VAL A 28 4.37 -12.38 -13.79
N VAL A 29 4.92 -12.16 -12.62
CA VAL A 29 6.05 -11.25 -12.42
C VAL A 29 7.18 -12.03 -11.78
N GLY A 30 8.35 -12.06 -12.43
CA GLY A 30 9.50 -12.81 -11.95
C GLY A 30 9.19 -14.29 -11.71
N GLY A 31 8.34 -14.87 -12.55
CA GLY A 31 7.92 -16.27 -12.42
C GLY A 31 6.83 -16.52 -11.39
N THR A 32 6.35 -15.48 -10.68
CA THR A 32 5.33 -15.62 -9.63
C THR A 32 3.97 -15.19 -10.16
N PRO A 33 2.98 -16.10 -10.20
CA PRO A 33 1.60 -15.69 -10.52
C PRO A 33 1.03 -14.80 -9.42
N LEU A 34 0.43 -13.69 -9.80
CA LEU A 34 -0.12 -12.74 -8.83
C LEU A 34 -1.39 -12.08 -9.36
N VAL A 35 -2.15 -11.49 -8.44
CA VAL A 35 -3.28 -10.63 -8.76
C VAL A 35 -3.11 -9.29 -8.05
N SER A 36 -3.11 -8.22 -8.85
CA SER A 36 -3.11 -6.84 -8.34
C SER A 36 -4.57 -6.39 -8.26
N THR A 37 -5.00 -5.85 -7.11
CA THR A 37 -6.40 -5.53 -6.82
C THR A 37 -6.55 -4.11 -6.32
N TYR A 38 -7.70 -3.48 -6.59
CA TYR A 38 -7.98 -2.14 -6.08
C TYR A 38 -9.49 -1.90 -5.94
N UNK A 39 -10.02 -1.47 -4.88
CA UNK A 39 -11.17 -1.22 -4.63
C UNK A 39 -11.20 0.09 -4.54
N THR A 40 -12.05 0.79 -5.15
CA THR A 40 -12.19 2.25 -5.06
C THR A 40 -13.03 2.73 -3.88
N LEU A 41 -14.04 1.95 -3.52
CA LEU A 41 -14.94 2.34 -2.42
C LEU A 41 -14.21 2.45 -1.08
N CYS A 42 -13.22 1.60 -0.85
CA CYS A 42 -12.43 1.61 0.39
C CYS A 42 -11.03 2.21 0.20
N HIS A 43 -10.61 2.46 -1.03
CA HIS A 43 -9.26 2.96 -1.38
C HIS A 43 -8.16 1.93 -1.11
N THR A 44 -8.50 0.65 -1.16
CA THR A 44 -7.59 -0.43 -0.76
C THR A 44 -6.91 -1.07 -1.96
N GLY A 45 -5.60 -0.91 -2.07
CA GLY A 45 -4.77 -1.55 -3.10
C GLY A 45 -3.93 -2.67 -2.49
N LEU A 46 -4.04 -3.88 -3.03
CA LEU A 46 -3.30 -5.04 -2.51
C LEU A 46 -2.88 -5.95 -3.67
N VAL A 47 -1.74 -6.61 -3.46
CA VAL A 47 -1.24 -7.58 -4.42
C VAL A 47 -1.05 -8.92 -3.70
N TRP A 48 -1.60 -9.96 -4.31
CA TRP A 48 -1.57 -11.31 -3.74
C TRP A 48 -0.93 -12.28 -4.71
N GLU A 49 -0.11 -13.20 -4.19
CA GLU A 49 0.32 -14.38 -4.95
C GLU A 49 -0.88 -15.32 -5.09
N THR A 50 -1.08 -15.85 -6.30
CA THR A 50 -2.30 -16.63 -6.57
C THR A 50 -2.09 -18.14 -6.46
N THR A 51 -0.90 -18.62 -6.08
CA THR A 51 -0.64 -20.04 -5.92
C THR A 51 -1.03 -20.49 -4.50
N VAL A 52 -1.95 -21.45 -4.42
CA VAL A 52 -2.40 -22.03 -3.15
C VAL A 52 -2.19 -23.54 -3.22
N GLU A 53 -1.42 -24.08 -2.26
CA GLU A 53 -1.09 -25.50 -2.20
C GLU A 53 -0.53 -26.03 -3.54
N GLY A 54 0.34 -25.23 -4.18
CA GLY A 54 1.00 -25.61 -5.43
C GLY A 54 0.15 -25.43 -6.67
N ARG A 55 -1.10 -24.97 -6.55
CA ARG A 55 -2.02 -24.75 -7.65
C ARG A 55 -2.21 -23.26 -7.90
N PRO A 56 -1.93 -22.76 -9.10
CA PRO A 56 -2.28 -21.38 -9.43
C PRO A 56 -3.79 -21.24 -9.57
N LEU A 57 -4.34 -20.15 -9.03
CA LEU A 57 -5.76 -19.83 -9.08
C LEU A 57 -5.98 -18.59 -9.96
N HIS A 58 -7.10 -18.58 -10.68
CA HIS A 58 -7.54 -17.45 -11.49
C HIS A 58 -8.77 -16.83 -10.83
N PHE A 59 -8.75 -15.50 -10.69
CA PHE A 59 -9.76 -14.79 -9.91
C PHE A 59 -10.63 -13.91 -10.79
N ARG A 60 -11.88 -13.74 -10.39
CA ARG A 60 -12.79 -12.74 -10.95
C ARG A 60 -13.53 -12.04 -9.81
N LEU A 61 -14.03 -10.85 -10.12
CA LEU A 61 -14.85 -10.10 -9.18
C LEU A 61 -16.17 -10.86 -8.95
N ALA A 62 -16.54 -11.05 -7.68
CA ALA A 62 -17.74 -11.82 -7.34
C ALA A 62 -18.80 -10.99 -6.61
N GLY A 63 -18.40 -9.99 -5.85
CA GLY A 63 -19.34 -9.18 -5.09
C GLY A 63 -18.67 -8.17 -4.19
N ILE A 64 -19.46 -7.55 -3.33
CA ILE A 64 -19.00 -6.54 -2.37
C ILE A 64 -19.52 -6.91 -0.98
N ASN A 65 -18.65 -6.78 0.01
CA ASN A 65 -18.97 -6.99 1.42
C ASN A 65 -18.42 -5.78 2.22
N ASN A 66 -19.31 -5.01 2.82
CA ASN A 66 -18.96 -3.81 3.60
C ASN A 66 -18.05 -2.84 2.84
N GLN A 67 -18.35 -2.66 1.55
CA GLN A 67 -17.63 -1.81 0.60
C GLN A 67 -16.23 -2.32 0.20
N ASN A 68 -15.81 -3.49 0.69
CA ASN A 68 -14.64 -4.19 0.19
C ASN A 68 -15.08 -5.32 -0.75
N PHE A 69 -14.33 -5.63 -1.79
CA PHE A 69 -14.83 -6.61 -2.74
C PHE A 69 -14.39 -8.03 -2.42
N ILE A 70 -15.17 -8.96 -2.96
CA ILE A 70 -14.94 -10.40 -2.86
C ILE A 70 -14.51 -10.88 -4.24
N MET A 71 -13.42 -11.64 -4.27
CA MET A 71 -12.96 -12.38 -5.45
C MET A 71 -13.49 -13.81 -5.41
N ARG A 72 -13.61 -14.44 -6.54
CA ARG A 72 -13.93 -15.87 -6.63
C ARG A 72 -12.91 -16.53 -7.53
N ASP A 73 -12.29 -17.64 -7.06
CA ASP A 73 -11.40 -18.40 -7.94
C ASP A 73 -12.21 -19.30 -8.89
N GLU A 74 -11.68 -19.52 -10.08
CA GLU A 74 -12.35 -20.32 -11.11
C GLU A 74 -12.14 -21.81 -10.91
N GLU A 75 -11.05 -22.20 -10.25
CA GLU A 75 -10.66 -23.60 -10.09
C GLU A 75 -11.51 -24.34 -9.07
N THR A 76 -11.87 -23.68 -7.96
CA THR A 76 -12.65 -24.33 -6.90
C THR A 76 -13.98 -23.63 -6.62
N GLY A 77 -14.13 -22.39 -7.11
CA GLY A 77 -15.31 -21.59 -6.83
C GLY A 77 -15.31 -20.97 -5.44
N SER A 78 -14.18 -21.03 -4.73
CA SER A 78 -14.11 -20.43 -3.39
C SER A 78 -14.14 -18.92 -3.47
N TRP A 79 -14.67 -18.30 -2.41
CA TRP A 79 -14.83 -16.83 -2.29
C TRP A 79 -13.77 -16.28 -1.37
N TRP A 80 -13.07 -15.24 -1.82
CA TRP A 80 -11.89 -14.68 -1.15
C TRP A 80 -12.09 -13.20 -0.87
N GLN A 81 -11.82 -12.79 0.35
CA GLN A 81 -11.92 -11.39 0.72
C GLN A 81 -10.67 -10.62 0.27
N GLN A 82 -10.88 -9.54 -0.48
CA GLN A 82 -9.75 -8.78 -1.06
C GLN A 82 -8.80 -8.24 0.00
N VAL A 83 -9.33 -7.64 1.09
CA VAL A 83 -8.51 -6.94 2.07
C VAL A 83 -7.66 -7.89 2.93
N SER A 84 -8.14 -9.11 3.17
CA SER A 84 -7.43 -10.08 4.03
C SER A 84 -6.70 -11.17 3.25
N GLY A 85 -7.10 -11.41 1.99
CA GLY A 85 -6.61 -12.54 1.21
C GLY A 85 -7.16 -13.87 1.68
N GLU A 86 -8.17 -13.90 2.55
CA GLU A 86 -8.69 -15.14 3.13
C GLU A 86 -9.87 -15.68 2.33
N ALA A 87 -9.86 -17.00 2.12
CA ALA A 87 -11.02 -17.70 1.55
C ALA A 87 -12.11 -17.79 2.62
N ILE A 88 -13.21 -17.09 2.40
CA ILE A 88 -14.30 -17.00 3.38
C ILE A 88 -15.39 -18.03 3.14
N GLN A 89 -15.41 -18.65 1.96
CA GLN A 89 -16.41 -19.65 1.60
C GLN A 89 -15.88 -20.56 0.49
N GLY A 90 -16.38 -21.79 0.41
CA GLY A 90 -16.04 -22.75 -0.63
C GLY A 90 -15.02 -23.80 -0.18
N PRO A 91 -14.56 -24.64 -1.11
CA PRO A 91 -13.62 -25.73 -0.77
C PRO A 91 -12.31 -25.29 -0.10
N LEU A 92 -11.84 -24.07 -0.39
CA LEU A 92 -10.60 -23.55 0.17
C LEU A 92 -10.82 -22.66 1.40
N LYS A 93 -12.03 -22.66 1.99
CA LYS A 93 -12.34 -21.82 3.16
C LYS A 93 -11.27 -21.95 4.25
N GLY A 94 -10.79 -20.80 4.74
CA GLY A 94 -9.75 -20.72 5.77
C GLY A 94 -8.33 -20.66 5.22
N LYS A 95 -8.13 -20.93 3.92
CA LYS A 95 -6.83 -20.70 3.29
C LYS A 95 -6.59 -19.22 3.09
N LYS A 96 -5.33 -18.83 2.95
CA LYS A 96 -4.97 -17.42 2.83
C LYS A 96 -3.93 -17.24 1.72
N LEU A 97 -4.13 -16.26 0.88
CA LEU A 97 -3.16 -15.85 -0.14
C LEU A 97 -1.95 -15.19 0.52
N ARG A 98 -0.78 -15.39 -0.05
CA ARG A 98 0.43 -14.74 0.42
C ARG A 98 0.48 -13.31 -0.15
N ARG A 99 0.62 -12.34 0.74
CA ARG A 99 0.72 -10.94 0.32
C ARG A 99 2.05 -10.71 -0.41
N VAL A 100 1.98 -10.06 -1.56
CA VAL A 100 3.17 -9.61 -2.29
C VAL A 100 3.49 -8.19 -1.85
N PHE A 101 4.74 -7.93 -1.50
CA PHE A 101 5.15 -6.58 -1.12
C PHE A 101 4.98 -5.67 -2.34
N HIS A 102 4.36 -4.53 -2.12
CA HIS A 102 4.15 -3.52 -3.15
C HIS A 102 4.20 -2.13 -2.55
N ASP A 103 4.49 -1.15 -3.39
CA ASP A 103 4.35 0.27 -3.06
C ASP A 103 3.11 0.82 -3.73
N GLU A 104 2.53 1.86 -3.14
CA GLU A 104 1.60 2.73 -3.85
C GLU A 104 2.28 4.09 -4.00
N LEU A 105 2.67 4.42 -5.23
CA LEU A 105 3.51 5.58 -5.55
C LEU A 105 2.90 6.38 -6.69
N THR A 106 3.30 7.64 -6.84
CA THR A 106 3.00 8.33 -8.10
C THR A 106 3.79 7.65 -9.23
N PHE A 107 3.21 7.65 -10.42
CA PHE A 107 3.88 7.09 -11.60
C PHE A 107 5.21 7.81 -11.87
N GLY A 108 5.25 9.13 -11.67
CA GLY A 108 6.48 9.90 -11.89
C GLY A 108 7.62 9.48 -10.96
N LEU A 109 7.32 9.30 -9.67
CA LEU A 109 8.31 8.82 -8.71
C LEU A 109 8.77 7.40 -9.06
N TRP A 110 7.80 6.50 -9.32
CA TRP A 110 8.12 5.12 -9.68
C TRP A 110 9.02 5.05 -10.93
N LYS A 111 8.67 5.80 -11.97
CA LYS A 111 9.45 5.80 -13.22
C LYS A 111 10.88 6.33 -13.00
N ARG A 112 11.03 7.32 -12.13
CA ARG A 112 12.35 7.87 -11.78
C ARG A 112 13.22 6.80 -11.08
N GLU A 113 12.61 6.02 -10.18
CA GLU A 113 13.33 4.96 -9.46
C GLU A 113 13.53 3.69 -10.29
N ARG A 114 12.63 3.43 -11.23
CA ARG A 114 12.59 2.17 -12.00
C ARG A 114 12.38 2.45 -13.49
N PRO A 115 13.33 3.14 -14.15
CA PRO A 115 13.14 3.53 -15.56
C PRO A 115 12.96 2.37 -16.53
N GLU A 116 13.48 1.17 -16.18
CA GLU A 116 13.37 -0.03 -17.00
C GLU A 116 12.15 -0.90 -16.64
N GLY A 117 11.32 -0.45 -15.70
CA GLY A 117 10.16 -1.23 -15.28
C GLY A 117 9.05 -1.23 -16.33
N ARG A 118 8.26 -2.33 -16.33
CA ARG A 118 7.09 -2.44 -17.19
C ARG A 118 5.89 -1.74 -16.53
N VAL A 119 4.99 -1.22 -17.35
CA VAL A 119 3.75 -0.62 -16.85
C VAL A 119 2.56 -1.23 -17.59
N LEU A 120 1.50 -1.55 -16.86
CA LEU A 120 0.27 -2.03 -17.46
C LEU A 120 -0.30 -0.95 -18.39
N ARG A 121 -0.54 -1.32 -19.65
CA ARG A 121 -1.13 -0.41 -20.64
C ARG A 121 -2.65 -0.48 -20.59
N PRO A 122 -3.32 0.63 -20.86
CA PRO A 122 -4.78 0.60 -20.99
C PRO A 122 -5.21 -0.19 -22.23
N ASP A 123 -6.37 -0.81 -22.14
CA ASP A 123 -7.04 -1.32 -23.32
C ASP A 123 -7.46 -0.09 -24.15
N GLU A 124 -7.10 -0.08 -25.44
CA GLU A 124 -7.32 1.08 -26.29
C GLU A 124 -8.80 1.38 -26.52
N ALA A 125 -9.63 0.34 -26.66
CA ALA A 125 -11.06 0.55 -26.89
C ALA A 125 -11.73 1.15 -25.65
N LEU A 126 -11.37 0.63 -24.46
CA LEU A 126 -11.88 1.18 -23.20
C LEU A 126 -11.39 2.62 -22.98
N ALA A 127 -10.14 2.89 -23.33
CA ALA A 127 -9.57 4.23 -23.19
C ALA A 127 -10.30 5.22 -24.09
N ARG A 128 -10.51 4.86 -25.37
CA ARG A 128 -11.25 5.71 -26.32
C ARG A 128 -12.71 5.92 -25.87
N ALA A 129 -13.30 4.92 -25.23
CA ALA A 129 -14.67 5.00 -24.72
C ALA A 129 -14.76 5.74 -23.37
N GLY A 130 -13.64 6.24 -22.82
CA GLY A 130 -13.63 6.97 -21.55
C GLY A 130 -14.04 6.14 -20.35
N ARG A 131 -13.78 4.83 -20.38
CA ARG A 131 -14.24 3.91 -19.31
C ARG A 131 -13.38 3.93 -18.06
N TYR A 132 -12.13 4.37 -18.18
CA TYR A 132 -11.23 4.40 -17.03
C TYR A 132 -11.52 5.56 -16.10
N ALA A 133 -11.15 5.41 -14.83
CA ALA A 133 -11.42 6.40 -13.80
C ALA A 133 -10.87 7.79 -14.23
N PRO A 134 -11.67 8.86 -14.12
CA PRO A 134 -11.19 10.20 -14.43
C PRO A 134 -10.12 10.67 -13.43
N ALA A 135 -9.44 11.77 -13.77
CA ALA A 135 -8.34 12.25 -12.92
C ALA A 135 -8.82 12.65 -11.52
N ASP A 136 -10.08 13.08 -11.41
CA ASP A 136 -10.69 13.53 -10.15
C ASP A 136 -11.49 12.44 -9.43
N TRP A 137 -11.25 11.16 -9.76
CA TRP A 137 -12.07 10.07 -9.19
C TRP A 137 -12.02 10.03 -7.66
N GLU A 138 -10.87 10.34 -7.08
CA GLU A 138 -10.71 10.34 -5.62
C GLU A 138 -11.60 11.40 -4.97
N GLN A 139 -11.63 12.62 -5.54
CA GLN A 139 -12.48 13.70 -5.03
C GLN A 139 -13.98 13.34 -5.16
N ARG A 140 -14.33 12.65 -6.24
CA ARG A 140 -15.73 12.18 -6.40
C ARG A 140 -16.04 11.12 -5.35
N MET A 141 -15.09 10.24 -5.04
CA MET A 141 -15.29 9.16 -4.06
C MET A 141 -15.54 9.71 -2.65
N LEU A 142 -14.90 10.83 -2.28
CA LEU A 142 -15.11 11.44 -0.97
C LEU A 142 -16.59 11.82 -0.72
N LYS A 143 -17.37 12.00 -1.78
CA LYS A 143 -18.80 12.37 -1.70
C LYS A 143 -19.73 11.16 -1.64
N VAL A 144 -19.22 9.96 -1.86
CA VAL A 144 -20.04 8.73 -1.86
C VAL A 144 -20.32 8.33 -0.40
N PRO A 145 -21.58 8.12 -0.01
CA PRO A 145 -21.87 7.69 1.35
C PRO A 145 -21.19 6.37 1.70
N VAL A 146 -20.78 6.25 2.95
CA VAL A 146 -20.25 4.98 3.47
C VAL A 146 -21.42 4.15 3.98
N THR A 147 -21.61 2.97 3.41
CA THR A 147 -22.67 2.04 3.77
C THR A 147 -22.02 0.74 4.25
N THR A 148 -21.99 0.53 5.54
CA THR A 148 -21.36 -0.65 6.15
C THR A 148 -22.18 -1.12 7.34
N SER A 149 -22.15 -2.42 7.62
CA SER A 149 -22.76 -3.00 8.79
C SER A 149 -21.92 -2.79 10.07
N HIS A 150 -20.68 -2.35 9.92
CA HIS A 150 -19.81 -2.09 11.07
C HIS A 150 -20.28 -0.81 11.78
N ARG A 151 -20.16 -0.84 13.12
CA ARG A 151 -20.52 0.32 13.93
C ARG A 151 -19.61 1.51 13.56
N ALA A 152 -20.22 2.66 13.42
CA ALA A 152 -19.48 3.90 13.13
C ALA A 152 -18.48 4.19 14.25
N ASP A 153 -17.28 4.55 13.87
CA ASP A 153 -16.24 4.97 14.78
C ASP A 153 -15.99 6.45 14.57
N ALA A 154 -16.15 7.23 15.63
CA ALA A 154 -16.07 8.70 15.56
C ALA A 154 -14.64 9.24 15.74
N THR A 155 -13.64 8.37 15.74
CA THR A 155 -12.24 8.82 15.91
C THR A 155 -11.78 9.68 14.74
N LEU A 156 -12.13 9.27 13.51
CA LEU A 156 -11.85 10.03 12.29
C LEU A 156 -13.08 10.00 11.38
N GLU A 157 -13.17 10.95 10.46
CA GLU A 157 -14.21 10.93 9.44
C GLU A 157 -14.06 9.64 8.60
N PRO A 158 -15.18 8.99 8.22
CA PRO A 158 -15.11 7.67 7.58
C PRO A 158 -14.19 7.59 6.35
N ARG A 159 -14.14 8.64 5.54
CA ARG A 159 -13.29 8.64 4.35
C ARG A 159 -11.97 9.41 4.55
N THR A 160 -11.55 9.60 5.80
CA THR A 160 -10.18 10.07 6.05
C THR A 160 -9.21 9.04 5.48
N LEU A 161 -8.33 9.47 4.58
CA LEU A 161 -7.28 8.60 4.05
C LEU A 161 -6.24 8.38 5.15
N VAL A 162 -5.96 7.13 5.45
CA VAL A 162 -4.94 6.75 6.42
C VAL A 162 -3.89 5.87 5.76
N VAL A 163 -2.67 5.93 6.29
CA VAL A 163 -1.60 5.01 5.97
C VAL A 163 -1.51 4.05 7.16
N GLY A 164 -1.84 2.80 6.93
CA GLY A 164 -1.89 1.81 7.99
C GLY A 164 -0.65 0.93 8.04
N LEU A 165 -0.17 0.66 9.25
CA LEU A 165 0.89 -0.31 9.52
C LEU A 165 0.35 -1.44 10.39
N ASN A 166 0.78 -2.67 10.07
CA ASN A 166 0.61 -3.84 10.93
C ASN A 166 1.99 -4.42 11.22
N VAL A 167 2.41 -4.35 12.48
CA VAL A 167 3.74 -4.81 12.90
C VAL A 167 3.57 -5.65 14.17
N ASN A 168 4.03 -6.88 14.14
CA ASN A 168 3.96 -7.80 15.29
C ASN A 168 2.56 -7.88 15.91
N GLY A 169 1.53 -7.91 15.08
CA GLY A 169 0.14 -8.03 15.54
C GLY A 169 -0.46 -6.76 16.11
N ARG A 170 0.26 -5.64 16.03
CA ARG A 170 -0.27 -4.33 16.43
C ARG A 170 -0.48 -3.47 15.20
N SER A 171 -1.64 -2.81 15.13
CA SER A 171 -1.99 -1.95 14.02
C SER A 171 -1.99 -0.49 14.46
N LYS A 172 -1.56 0.40 13.54
CA LYS A 172 -1.60 1.84 13.77
C LYS A 172 -1.91 2.55 12.46
N ALA A 173 -2.84 3.48 12.52
CA ALA A 173 -3.28 4.30 11.40
C ALA A 173 -2.69 5.71 11.52
N TYR A 174 -2.14 6.22 10.42
CA TYR A 174 -1.57 7.55 10.33
C TYR A 174 -2.41 8.34 9.34
N PRO A 175 -3.22 9.34 9.79
CA PRO A 175 -3.92 10.18 8.83
C PRO A 175 -2.93 10.78 7.82
N PHE A 176 -3.23 10.64 6.54
CA PHE A 176 -2.30 11.03 5.48
C PHE A 176 -1.90 12.50 5.58
N GLU A 177 -2.86 13.38 5.91
CA GLU A 177 -2.57 14.79 6.05
C GLU A 177 -1.59 15.07 7.20
N ALA A 178 -1.65 14.29 8.28
CA ALA A 178 -0.71 14.44 9.38
C ALA A 178 0.72 14.07 8.94
N LEU A 179 0.83 13.00 8.12
CA LEU A 179 2.13 12.62 7.56
C LEU A 179 2.70 13.70 6.66
N VAL A 180 1.85 14.33 5.82
CA VAL A 180 2.31 15.40 4.92
C VAL A 180 2.82 16.61 5.72
N ARG A 181 2.16 16.90 6.86
CA ARG A 181 2.55 18.04 7.71
C ARG A 181 3.79 17.77 8.54
N GLN A 182 4.04 16.50 8.89
CA GLN A 182 5.15 16.10 9.76
C GLN A 182 5.85 14.86 9.18
N SER A 183 6.70 15.08 8.19
CA SER A 183 7.48 14.02 7.56
C SER A 183 8.97 14.30 7.76
N PRO A 184 9.78 13.33 8.19
CA PRO A 184 9.38 11.98 8.61
C PRO A 184 8.72 11.95 9.98
N VAL A 185 7.85 10.94 10.18
CA VAL A 185 7.25 10.68 11.49
C VAL A 185 8.00 9.50 12.10
N LEU A 186 8.63 9.74 13.26
CA LEU A 186 9.33 8.70 14.03
C LEU A 186 8.35 8.14 15.06
N ASP A 187 8.30 6.79 15.17
CA ASP A 187 7.31 6.15 16.03
C ASP A 187 7.79 4.76 16.47
N GLU A 188 6.92 4.04 17.15
CA GLU A 188 7.11 2.64 17.52
C GLU A 188 5.78 1.91 17.33
N VAL A 189 5.80 0.77 16.65
CA VAL A 189 4.60 -0.06 16.44
C VAL A 189 4.98 -1.50 16.74
N GLY A 190 4.21 -2.16 17.59
CA GLY A 190 4.47 -3.55 17.96
C GLY A 190 5.87 -3.78 18.53
N GLY A 191 6.42 -2.80 19.25
CA GLY A 191 7.76 -2.88 19.84
C GLY A 191 8.88 -2.66 18.83
N VAL A 192 8.57 -2.28 17.59
CA VAL A 192 9.57 -2.03 16.55
C VAL A 192 9.68 -0.52 16.33
N PRO A 193 10.88 0.07 16.48
CA PRO A 193 11.10 1.46 16.10
C PRO A 193 10.93 1.62 14.59
N VAL A 194 10.03 2.52 14.18
CA VAL A 194 9.69 2.73 12.77
C VAL A 194 9.75 4.20 12.41
N PHE A 195 9.83 4.51 11.11
CA PHE A 195 9.51 5.85 10.66
C PHE A 195 8.74 5.78 9.33
N LEU A 196 7.88 6.77 9.13
CA LEU A 196 7.16 6.94 7.88
C LEU A 196 7.64 8.23 7.23
N VAL A 197 7.79 8.20 5.93
CA VAL A 197 8.29 9.35 5.18
C VAL A 197 7.44 9.56 3.93
N VAL A 198 7.11 10.83 3.67
CA VAL A 198 6.39 11.26 2.47
C VAL A 198 7.41 11.68 1.42
N GLY A 199 7.24 11.21 0.19
CA GLY A 199 8.14 11.53 -0.90
C GLY A 199 8.09 12.99 -1.34
N ASP A 200 9.04 13.37 -2.19
CA ASP A 200 9.10 14.74 -2.75
C ASP A 200 7.84 15.08 -3.57
N ASP A 201 7.11 14.06 -4.01
CA ASP A 201 5.84 14.22 -4.73
C ASP A 201 4.65 14.55 -3.80
N LYS A 202 4.85 14.54 -2.48
CA LYS A 202 3.86 14.81 -1.44
C LYS A 202 2.64 13.88 -1.49
N LYS A 203 2.79 12.71 -2.13
CA LYS A 203 1.70 11.72 -2.30
C LYS A 203 2.13 10.30 -1.96
N SER A 204 3.38 9.96 -2.22
CA SER A 204 3.90 8.61 -1.97
C SER A 204 4.38 8.50 -0.54
N VAL A 205 4.08 7.38 0.14
CA VAL A 205 4.51 7.16 1.53
C VAL A 205 5.24 5.82 1.60
N ARG A 206 6.34 5.80 2.34
CA ARG A 206 7.04 4.57 2.70
C ARG A 206 7.28 4.52 4.20
N ALA A 207 7.38 3.28 4.71
CA ALA A 207 7.69 3.05 6.13
C ALA A 207 8.88 2.09 6.23
N TYR A 208 9.68 2.31 7.26
CA TYR A 208 10.90 1.54 7.48
C TYR A 208 11.11 1.28 8.97
N GLU A 209 11.78 0.16 9.28
CA GLU A 209 12.39 0.00 10.59
C GLU A 209 13.57 0.95 10.68
N ARG A 210 13.73 1.60 11.84
CA ARG A 210 14.81 2.57 12.03
C ARG A 210 15.92 2.09 12.97
N THR A 211 16.05 0.76 13.09
CA THR A 211 17.20 0.14 13.75
C THR A 211 18.13 -0.42 12.69
N VAL A 212 19.36 0.08 12.66
CA VAL A 212 20.40 -0.34 11.71
C VAL A 212 21.62 -0.78 12.51
N GLU A 213 22.08 -2.01 12.29
CA GLU A 213 23.24 -2.58 13.00
C GLU A 213 23.11 -2.43 14.54
N GLY A 214 21.89 -2.65 15.06
CA GLY A 214 21.61 -2.58 16.49
C GLY A 214 21.46 -1.17 17.05
N ARG A 215 21.60 -0.15 16.21
CA ARG A 215 21.48 1.25 16.60
C ARG A 215 20.16 1.84 16.10
N LYS A 216 19.41 2.44 17.00
CA LYS A 216 18.16 3.13 16.67
C LYS A 216 18.51 4.53 16.13
N LEU A 217 18.07 4.80 14.89
CA LEU A 217 18.40 6.05 14.20
C LEU A 217 17.24 7.04 14.26
N GLU A 218 17.56 8.32 14.33
CA GLU A 218 16.59 9.43 14.25
C GLU A 218 16.77 10.15 12.91
N PHE A 219 15.74 10.08 12.08
CA PHE A 219 15.76 10.61 10.71
C PHE A 219 15.14 11.99 10.64
N PHE A 220 15.73 12.83 9.79
CA PHE A 220 15.18 14.17 9.49
C PHE A 220 15.40 14.48 8.00
N VAL A 221 14.62 15.43 7.49
CA VAL A 221 14.80 15.87 6.10
C VAL A 221 16.04 16.78 6.05
N LYS A 222 17.01 16.40 5.23
CA LYS A 222 18.18 17.22 4.95
C LYS A 222 17.91 18.16 3.77
N SER A 223 17.16 17.68 2.77
CA SER A 223 16.72 18.48 1.64
C SER A 223 15.37 17.92 1.13
N ASP A 224 14.39 18.81 1.01
CA ASP A 224 13.07 18.44 0.46
C ASP A 224 12.96 18.73 -1.04
N ALA A 225 14.07 19.03 -1.69
CA ALA A 225 14.13 19.16 -3.15
C ALA A 225 13.91 17.78 -3.81
N THR A 226 13.77 17.78 -5.11
CA THR A 226 13.66 16.54 -5.88
C THR A 226 15.04 16.14 -6.39
N PRO A 227 15.55 14.97 -6.00
CA PRO A 227 14.94 13.98 -5.09
C PRO A 227 15.08 14.34 -3.60
N LEU A 228 14.13 13.83 -2.79
CA LEU A 228 14.16 13.97 -1.34
C LEU A 228 15.45 13.37 -0.77
N LEU A 229 16.07 14.06 0.17
CA LEU A 229 17.26 13.59 0.88
C LEU A 229 17.02 13.66 2.38
N LEU A 230 17.20 12.53 3.04
CA LEU A 230 17.14 12.41 4.50
C LEU A 230 18.55 12.29 5.08
N ALA A 231 18.67 12.51 6.39
CA ALA A 231 19.88 12.18 7.13
C ALA A 231 19.49 11.58 8.48
N ASP A 232 20.40 10.78 9.07
CA ASP A 232 20.23 10.32 10.44
C ASP A 232 21.14 11.13 11.39
N ALA A 233 20.64 11.35 12.61
CA ALA A 233 21.36 12.16 13.60
C ALA A 233 22.56 11.43 14.19
N GLU A 234 22.55 10.11 14.25
CA GLU A 234 23.55 9.32 14.95
C GLU A 234 24.85 9.18 14.18
N THR A 235 24.76 9.09 12.84
CA THR A 235 25.96 8.88 12.00
C THR A 235 26.16 9.99 10.98
N GLY A 236 25.13 10.82 10.75
CA GLY A 236 25.17 11.82 9.68
C GLY A 236 25.10 11.23 8.29
N SER A 237 24.74 9.94 8.17
CA SER A 237 24.59 9.31 6.85
C SER A 237 23.40 9.89 6.11
N GLU A 238 23.52 9.95 4.80
CA GLU A 238 22.45 10.45 3.92
C GLU A 238 21.67 9.30 3.32
N TRP A 239 20.34 9.48 3.20
CA TRP A 239 19.45 8.40 2.77
C TRP A 239 18.45 8.92 1.74
N ASP A 240 18.22 8.12 0.70
CA ASP A 240 17.19 8.43 -0.30
C ASP A 240 15.80 7.95 0.16
N PHE A 241 14.78 8.33 -0.60
CA PHE A 241 13.39 7.93 -0.32
C PHE A 241 13.19 6.41 -0.40
N ALA A 242 14.01 5.69 -1.18
CA ALA A 242 13.95 4.23 -1.25
C ALA A 242 14.59 3.54 -0.03
N GLY A 243 15.13 4.31 0.92
CA GLY A 243 15.72 3.78 2.15
C GLY A 243 17.15 3.30 1.98
N ARG A 244 17.84 3.76 0.93
CA ARG A 244 19.24 3.40 0.70
C ARG A 244 20.15 4.53 1.21
N ALA A 245 21.17 4.16 1.97
CA ALA A 245 22.18 5.12 2.40
C ALA A 245 23.06 5.50 1.20
N THR A 246 23.00 6.77 0.80
CA THR A 246 23.72 7.29 -0.37
C THR A 246 25.05 7.93 -0.02
N GLY A 247 25.30 8.19 1.29
CA GLY A 247 26.53 8.79 1.74
C GLY A 247 26.72 8.63 3.25
N GLY A 248 27.93 8.92 3.72
CA GLY A 248 28.26 8.83 5.13
C GLY A 248 28.70 7.46 5.59
N PRO A 249 28.87 7.28 6.93
CA PRO A 249 29.37 6.02 7.47
C PRO A 249 28.56 4.76 7.13
N LEU A 250 27.25 4.92 6.89
CA LEU A 250 26.37 3.79 6.56
C LEU A 250 26.14 3.65 5.04
N ALA A 251 26.92 4.34 4.21
CA ALA A 251 26.76 4.30 2.74
C ALA A 251 26.63 2.86 2.23
N GLY A 252 25.64 2.61 1.38
CA GLY A 252 25.36 1.29 0.82
C GLY A 252 24.39 0.44 1.62
N ARG A 253 24.08 0.82 2.88
CA ARG A 253 23.09 0.11 3.69
C ARG A 253 21.69 0.35 3.15
N GLN A 254 20.81 -0.61 3.39
CA GLN A 254 19.41 -0.57 2.98
C GLN A 254 18.52 -0.75 4.21
N LEU A 255 17.61 0.18 4.44
CA LEU A 255 16.63 0.09 5.51
C LEU A 255 15.65 -1.05 5.24
N LYS A 256 15.23 -1.71 6.29
CA LYS A 256 14.21 -2.76 6.20
C LYS A 256 12.85 -2.11 6.03
N ARG A 257 12.18 -2.46 4.95
CA ARG A 257 10.90 -1.89 4.59
C ARG A 257 9.77 -2.52 5.40
N ILE A 258 8.77 -1.69 5.71
CA ILE A 258 7.52 -2.12 6.34
C ILE A 258 6.41 -1.88 5.31
N ALA A 259 5.55 -2.87 5.13
CA ALA A 259 4.43 -2.73 4.21
C ALA A 259 3.43 -1.71 4.76
N VAL A 260 3.05 -0.76 3.93
CA VAL A 260 1.99 0.19 4.24
C VAL A 260 0.71 -0.21 3.50
N LEU A 261 -0.43 0.27 3.97
CA LEU A 261 -1.69 0.17 3.26
C LEU A 261 -2.37 1.54 3.30
N ASN A 262 -2.58 2.13 2.13
CA ASN A 262 -3.41 3.32 2.01
C ASN A 262 -4.87 2.85 2.01
N ASP A 263 -5.69 3.45 2.87
CA ASP A 263 -7.05 2.96 3.06
C ASP A 263 -7.93 4.09 3.58
N TYR A 264 -9.24 4.01 3.37
CA TYR A 264 -10.15 4.90 4.09
C TYR A 264 -10.37 4.38 5.51
N TRP A 265 -10.50 5.33 6.46
CA TRP A 265 -10.61 5.02 7.88
C TRP A 265 -11.69 3.98 8.18
N PHE A 266 -12.87 4.09 7.54
CA PHE A 266 -13.96 3.15 7.84
C PHE A 266 -13.57 1.69 7.55
N ASP A 267 -12.82 1.47 6.47
CA ASP A 267 -12.40 0.12 6.07
C ASP A 267 -11.23 -0.35 6.93
N TRP A 268 -10.20 0.51 7.08
CA TRP A 268 -9.07 0.19 7.96
C TRP A 268 -9.55 -0.21 9.35
N LYS A 269 -10.44 0.59 9.96
CA LYS A 269 -10.96 0.34 11.31
C LYS A 269 -11.77 -0.96 11.38
N ALA A 270 -12.52 -1.28 10.33
CA ALA A 270 -13.32 -2.51 10.28
C ALA A 270 -12.45 -3.77 10.36
N TYR A 271 -11.28 -3.73 9.71
CA TYR A 271 -10.38 -4.90 9.67
C TYR A 271 -9.24 -4.81 10.69
N ASN A 272 -9.12 -3.71 11.40
CA ASN A 272 -8.12 -3.49 12.46
C ASN A 272 -8.81 -2.83 13.66
N PRO A 273 -9.74 -3.55 14.33
CA PRO A 273 -10.59 -2.91 15.35
C PRO A 273 -9.83 -2.33 16.54
N ASP A 274 -8.64 -2.86 16.85
CA ASP A 274 -7.81 -2.38 17.97
C ASP A 274 -6.73 -1.40 17.53
N THR A 275 -6.84 -0.85 16.30
CA THR A 275 -5.82 0.04 15.75
C THR A 275 -5.67 1.31 16.59
N ALA A 276 -4.43 1.69 16.86
CA ALA A 276 -4.13 3.02 17.38
C ALA A 276 -4.19 4.05 16.25
N VAL A 277 -4.37 5.31 16.60
CA VAL A 277 -4.36 6.41 15.62
C VAL A 277 -3.26 7.39 16.00
N TYR A 278 -2.42 7.70 15.01
CA TYR A 278 -1.38 8.72 15.19
C TYR A 278 -2.02 10.10 15.31
N LYS A 279 -1.56 10.90 16.29
CA LYS A 279 -2.01 12.27 16.49
C LYS A 279 -0.84 13.21 16.28
N LEU A 280 -1.06 14.23 15.47
CA LEU A 280 -0.03 15.25 15.19
C LEU A 280 0.42 15.91 16.50
N GLY A 281 1.73 15.99 16.70
CA GLY A 281 2.29 16.61 17.88
C GLY A 281 2.33 15.76 19.14
N ALA A 282 1.82 14.52 19.09
CA ALA A 282 1.97 13.60 20.23
C ALA A 282 3.41 13.09 20.26
N ARG A 283 4.14 13.34 21.35
CA ARG A 283 5.47 12.79 21.62
C ARG A 283 5.40 11.74 22.70
#